data_ce757779448dec5e1cdb680873d8c6f0
#
_entry.id   ce757779448dec5e1cdb680873d8c6f0
#
_cell.length_a   1.000
_cell.length_b   1.000
_cell.length_c   1.000
_cell.angle_alpha   90.00
_cell.angle_beta   90.00
_cell.angle_gamma   90.00
#
_symmetry.space_group_name_H-M   'P 1'
#
loop_
_entity.id
_entity.type
_entity.pdbx_description
1 polymer ?
#
loop_
_entity_poly.entity_id
_entity_poly.type
_entity_poly.pdbx_seq_one_letter_code
_entity_poly.pdbx_strand_id
1 'polypeptide(L)'
;MGAAYPPEAYAVKRGLGRAWGFSLLSFGIWGYWWFYVHRKLIDGESGAGRDDAVLHTVGLFVPILNFFILYWLWRDISALRTRVGLSDFPAGGYVAGAIFLAPVVYSFVLVKLNEYWDVRTQGLATDAPVTTGEKVAVATGAAFLVLWVLLILVGIIIAISTSGSSN
;
A
#
# COMPACT_ATOMS: atom_id res chain seq x y z
N MET A 1 -26.33 -19.69 -11.22
CA MET A 1 -25.16 -19.59 -12.12
C MET A 1 -24.66 -18.17 -12.03
N GLY A 2 -23.54 -17.95 -11.32
CA GLY A 2 -22.95 -16.63 -11.21
C GLY A 2 -22.36 -16.21 -12.55
N ALA A 3 -22.57 -14.95 -12.95
CA ALA A 3 -21.93 -14.39 -14.13
C ALA A 3 -20.42 -14.59 -14.00
N ALA A 4 -19.81 -15.25 -14.97
CA ALA A 4 -18.34 -15.35 -15.02
C ALA A 4 -17.80 -13.93 -15.17
N TYR A 5 -17.05 -13.47 -14.16
CA TYR A 5 -16.34 -12.19 -14.26
C TYR A 5 -15.35 -12.27 -15.43
N PRO A 6 -15.13 -11.15 -16.15
CA PRO A 6 -14.10 -11.12 -17.18
C PRO A 6 -12.73 -11.44 -16.56
N PRO A 7 -11.82 -12.12 -17.29
CA PRO A 7 -10.52 -12.58 -16.76
C PRO A 7 -9.72 -11.50 -16.02
N GLU A 8 -9.86 -10.26 -16.44
CA GLU A 8 -9.22 -9.08 -15.83
C GLU A 8 -9.70 -8.81 -14.40
N ALA A 9 -10.93 -9.23 -14.06
CA ALA A 9 -11.49 -9.07 -12.71
C ALA A 9 -10.85 -10.05 -11.69
N TYR A 10 -10.11 -11.05 -12.15
CA TYR A 10 -9.40 -12.00 -11.29
C TYR A 10 -7.95 -11.59 -10.99
N ALA A 11 -7.40 -10.61 -11.71
CA ALA A 11 -6.03 -10.14 -11.55
C ALA A 11 -5.93 -9.11 -10.40
N VAL A 12 -6.17 -9.54 -9.17
CA VAL A 12 -6.35 -8.65 -8.00
C VAL A 12 -5.33 -8.89 -6.88
N LYS A 13 -4.68 -10.06 -6.83
CA LYS A 13 -3.71 -10.39 -5.80
C LYS A 13 -2.38 -9.66 -6.00
N ARG A 14 -1.66 -9.47 -4.92
CA ARG A 14 -0.28 -8.96 -4.94
C ARG A 14 0.58 -9.75 -3.98
N GLY A 15 1.69 -10.27 -4.49
CA GLY A 15 2.66 -11.02 -3.69
C GLY A 15 3.39 -10.13 -2.70
N LEU A 16 3.71 -10.66 -1.52
CA LEU A 16 4.47 -9.96 -0.48
C LEU A 16 5.84 -9.50 -0.99
N GLY A 17 6.55 -10.35 -1.76
CA GLY A 17 7.86 -10.00 -2.34
C GLY A 17 7.80 -8.75 -3.23
N ARG A 18 6.74 -8.63 -4.04
CA ARG A 18 6.49 -7.42 -4.86
C ARG A 18 6.20 -6.20 -3.98
N ALA A 19 5.37 -6.36 -2.97
CA ALA A 19 5.02 -5.28 -2.05
C ALA A 19 6.24 -4.75 -1.31
N TRP A 20 7.08 -5.63 -0.77
CA TRP A 20 8.31 -5.26 -0.09
C TRP A 20 9.35 -4.66 -1.06
N GLY A 21 9.61 -5.34 -2.19
CA GLY A 21 10.58 -4.87 -3.18
C GLY A 21 10.25 -3.47 -3.69
N PHE A 22 9.00 -3.23 -4.06
CA PHE A 22 8.58 -1.94 -4.58
C PHE A 22 8.51 -0.85 -3.50
N SER A 23 8.14 -1.19 -2.26
CA SER A 23 8.19 -0.24 -1.15
C SER A 23 9.61 0.22 -0.84
N LEU A 24 10.56 -0.71 -0.79
CA LEU A 24 11.97 -0.39 -0.55
C LEU A 24 12.58 0.42 -1.70
N LEU A 25 12.40 -0.03 -2.94
CA LEU A 25 12.92 0.65 -4.14
C LEU A 25 12.34 2.05 -4.33
N SER A 26 11.12 2.27 -3.90
CA SER A 26 10.44 3.56 -4.04
C SER A 26 10.55 4.46 -2.81
N PHE A 27 11.32 4.07 -1.80
CA PHE A 27 11.37 4.80 -0.52
C PHE A 27 9.96 5.05 0.07
N GLY A 28 9.07 4.06 -0.07
CA GLY A 28 7.70 4.10 0.44
C GLY A 28 6.66 4.78 -0.46
N ILE A 29 7.05 5.50 -1.52
CA ILE A 29 6.10 6.19 -2.43
C ILE A 29 5.13 5.19 -3.09
N TRP A 30 5.60 3.99 -3.43
CA TRP A 30 4.73 2.93 -3.93
C TRP A 30 3.57 2.61 -2.98
N GLY A 31 3.73 2.77 -1.68
CA GLY A 31 2.70 2.54 -0.67
C GLY A 31 1.47 3.44 -0.86
N TYR A 32 1.64 4.69 -1.28
CA TYR A 32 0.53 5.60 -1.59
C TYR A 32 -0.24 5.16 -2.84
N TRP A 33 0.48 4.74 -3.88
CA TRP A 33 -0.13 4.17 -5.08
C TRP A 33 -0.89 2.87 -4.74
N TRP A 34 -0.28 1.98 -3.95
CA TRP A 34 -0.90 0.75 -3.46
C TRP A 34 -2.18 1.04 -2.69
N PHE A 35 -2.15 2.01 -1.78
CA PHE A 35 -3.31 2.44 -1.01
C PHE A 35 -4.44 2.91 -1.93
N TYR A 36 -4.13 3.81 -2.86
CA TYR A 36 -5.10 4.34 -3.84
C TYR A 36 -5.82 3.22 -4.60
N VAL A 37 -5.06 2.28 -5.16
CA VAL A 37 -5.61 1.19 -5.95
C VAL A 37 -6.49 0.28 -5.10
N HIS A 38 -6.04 -0.08 -3.88
CA HIS A 38 -6.81 -0.94 -3.00
C HIS A 38 -8.05 -0.23 -2.46
N ARG A 39 -7.98 1.05 -2.13
CA ARG A 39 -9.14 1.83 -1.74
C ARG A 39 -10.20 1.81 -2.83
N LYS A 40 -9.80 2.07 -4.08
CA LYS A 40 -10.72 2.05 -5.23
C LYS A 40 -11.35 0.67 -5.45
N LEU A 41 -10.58 -0.41 -5.34
CA LEU A 41 -11.10 -1.79 -5.46
C LEU A 41 -12.12 -2.08 -4.35
N ILE A 42 -11.82 -1.72 -3.10
CA ILE A 42 -12.68 -1.97 -1.94
C ILE A 42 -13.96 -1.13 -2.01
N ASP A 43 -13.89 0.11 -2.47
CA ASP A 43 -15.06 0.95 -2.69
C ASP A 43 -16.00 0.35 -3.74
N GLY A 44 -15.44 -0.21 -4.82
CA GLY A 44 -16.20 -0.93 -5.84
C GLY A 44 -16.89 -2.20 -5.30
N GLU A 45 -16.17 -3.01 -4.52
CA GLU A 45 -16.71 -4.24 -3.91
C GLU A 45 -17.74 -3.96 -2.81
N SER A 46 -17.60 -2.88 -2.06
CA SER A 46 -18.53 -2.53 -0.99
C SER A 46 -19.91 -2.09 -1.49
N GLY A 47 -20.00 -1.68 -2.75
CA GLY A 47 -21.22 -1.11 -3.35
C GLY A 47 -21.59 0.25 -2.77
N ALA A 48 -20.70 0.91 -2.04
CA ALA A 48 -20.99 2.14 -1.30
C ALA A 48 -21.11 3.38 -2.20
N GLY A 49 -20.82 3.25 -3.50
CA GLY A 49 -20.86 4.37 -4.46
C GLY A 49 -19.90 5.52 -4.12
N ARG A 50 -18.93 5.27 -3.24
CA ARG A 50 -17.94 6.24 -2.82
C ARG A 50 -16.75 6.22 -3.78
N ASP A 51 -16.28 7.38 -4.19
CA ASP A 51 -15.02 7.55 -4.92
C ASP A 51 -14.08 8.44 -4.09
N ASP A 52 -13.82 8.00 -2.86
CA ASP A 52 -13.00 8.72 -1.89
C ASP A 52 -11.50 8.36 -2.00
N ALA A 53 -11.13 7.52 -2.96
CA ALA A 53 -9.77 6.98 -3.07
C ALA A 53 -8.70 8.07 -3.20
N VAL A 54 -8.96 9.11 -4.01
CA VAL A 54 -8.02 10.24 -4.18
C VAL A 54 -7.91 11.04 -2.89
N LEU A 55 -9.07 11.42 -2.29
CA LEU A 55 -9.10 12.21 -1.06
C LEU A 55 -8.40 11.50 0.09
N HIS A 56 -8.67 10.21 0.27
CA HIS A 56 -8.02 9.40 1.30
C HIS A 56 -6.51 9.25 1.04
N THR A 57 -6.09 9.09 -0.23
CA THR A 57 -4.65 9.01 -0.55
C THR A 57 -3.91 10.30 -0.23
N VAL A 58 -4.51 11.46 -0.57
CA VAL A 58 -3.95 12.77 -0.19
C VAL A 58 -3.95 12.95 1.32
N GLY A 59 -4.99 12.52 2.00
CA GLY A 59 -5.10 12.59 3.47
C GLY A 59 -4.04 11.77 4.22
N LEU A 60 -3.41 10.76 3.59
CA LEU A 60 -2.31 10.01 4.20
C LEU A 60 -1.08 10.89 4.50
N PHE A 61 -0.93 12.04 3.83
CA PHE A 61 0.15 12.99 4.12
C PHE A 61 -0.10 13.81 5.39
N VAL A 62 -1.31 13.77 5.94
CA VAL A 62 -1.64 14.44 7.21
C VAL A 62 -1.46 13.44 8.36
N PRO A 63 -0.48 13.64 9.27
CA PRO A 63 -0.05 12.60 10.22
C PRO A 63 -1.18 11.99 11.07
N ILE A 64 -2.08 12.82 11.62
CA ILE A 64 -3.19 12.34 12.45
C ILE A 64 -4.27 11.68 11.59
N LEU A 65 -4.62 12.28 10.45
CA LEU A 65 -5.65 11.79 9.54
C LEU A 65 -5.25 10.45 8.93
N ASN A 66 -3.96 10.21 8.70
CA ASN A 66 -3.41 8.96 8.20
C ASN A 66 -3.92 7.75 8.99
N PHE A 67 -3.88 7.81 10.33
CA PHE A 67 -4.35 6.70 11.17
C PHE A 67 -5.85 6.42 11.01
N PHE A 68 -6.67 7.44 10.87
CA PHE A 68 -8.11 7.28 10.64
C PHE A 68 -8.38 6.68 9.25
N ILE A 69 -7.65 7.13 8.23
CA ILE A 69 -7.78 6.64 6.86
C ILE A 69 -7.38 5.16 6.77
N LEU A 70 -6.27 4.77 7.41
CA LEU A 70 -5.87 3.36 7.51
C LEU A 70 -6.89 2.53 8.28
N TYR A 71 -7.42 3.06 9.38
CA TYR A 71 -8.48 2.40 10.14
C TYR A 71 -9.71 2.14 9.27
N TRP A 72 -10.19 3.13 8.50
CA TRP A 72 -11.35 2.97 7.63
C TRP A 72 -11.10 1.93 6.55
N LEU A 73 -9.95 1.96 5.88
CA LEU A 73 -9.59 0.96 4.87
C LEU A 73 -9.58 -0.45 5.47
N TRP A 74 -8.92 -0.65 6.60
CA TRP A 74 -8.78 -1.98 7.22
C TRP A 74 -10.08 -2.48 7.81
N ARG A 75 -10.91 -1.60 8.36
CA ARG A 75 -12.28 -1.93 8.77
C ARG A 75 -13.12 -2.40 7.59
N ASP A 76 -13.03 -1.72 6.47
CA ASP A 76 -13.78 -2.06 5.27
C ASP A 76 -13.30 -3.41 4.68
N ILE A 77 -11.99 -3.69 4.67
CA ILE A 77 -11.43 -5.00 4.32
C ILE A 77 -11.97 -6.08 5.28
N SER A 78 -11.95 -5.84 6.59
CA SER A 78 -12.47 -6.78 7.59
C SER A 78 -13.96 -7.08 7.35
N ALA A 79 -14.76 -6.06 7.07
CA ALA A 79 -16.18 -6.21 6.75
C ALA A 79 -16.44 -7.00 5.45
N LEU A 80 -15.61 -6.82 4.40
CA LEU A 80 -15.71 -7.61 3.18
C LEU A 80 -15.36 -9.08 3.43
N ARG A 81 -14.36 -9.36 4.26
CA ARG A 81 -13.96 -10.72 4.65
C ARG A 81 -15.11 -11.46 5.34
N THR A 82 -15.78 -10.82 6.30
CA THR A 82 -16.92 -11.45 7.00
C THR A 82 -18.10 -11.76 6.08
N ARG A 83 -18.32 -10.93 5.04
CA ARG A 83 -19.37 -11.21 4.03
C ARG A 83 -19.14 -12.50 3.24
N VAL A 84 -17.90 -12.94 3.10
CA VAL A 84 -17.55 -14.19 2.40
C VAL A 84 -17.23 -15.34 3.35
N GLY A 85 -17.56 -15.20 4.65
CA GLY A 85 -17.39 -16.25 5.66
C GLY A 85 -15.98 -16.37 6.23
N LEU A 86 -15.07 -15.43 5.94
CA LEU A 86 -13.76 -15.39 6.56
C LEU A 86 -13.81 -14.68 7.92
N SER A 87 -12.86 -15.03 8.82
CA SER A 87 -12.71 -14.32 10.09
C SER A 87 -12.38 -12.86 9.88
N ASP A 88 -12.96 -12.00 10.70
CA ASP A 88 -12.58 -10.59 10.83
C ASP A 88 -11.19 -10.42 11.45
N PHE A 89 -10.72 -9.20 11.48
CA PHE A 89 -9.54 -8.80 12.24
C PHE A 89 -9.74 -7.42 12.87
N PRO A 90 -9.11 -7.15 14.04
CA PRO A 90 -9.33 -5.92 14.78
C PRO A 90 -8.60 -4.74 14.10
N ALA A 91 -9.27 -4.02 13.20
CA ALA A 91 -8.68 -2.91 12.44
C ALA A 91 -8.00 -1.87 13.35
N GLY A 92 -8.58 -1.53 14.50
CA GLY A 92 -7.98 -0.62 15.48
C GLY A 92 -6.67 -1.14 16.08
N GLY A 93 -6.60 -2.44 16.39
CA GLY A 93 -5.37 -3.09 16.88
C GLY A 93 -4.26 -3.09 15.82
N TYR A 94 -4.61 -3.30 14.56
CA TYR A 94 -3.67 -3.21 13.44
C TYR A 94 -3.15 -1.79 13.25
N VAL A 95 -4.01 -0.75 13.36
CA VAL A 95 -3.56 0.65 13.29
C VAL A 95 -2.59 0.96 14.43
N ALA A 96 -2.91 0.57 15.66
CA ALA A 96 -2.00 0.73 16.80
C ALA A 96 -0.67 -0.01 16.59
N GLY A 97 -0.70 -1.23 16.07
CA GLY A 97 0.50 -1.99 15.71
C GLY A 97 1.32 -1.33 14.61
N ALA A 98 0.69 -0.65 13.65
CA ALA A 98 1.38 0.02 12.56
C ALA A 98 2.20 1.24 13.01
N ILE A 99 1.94 1.82 14.17
CA ILE A 99 2.76 2.89 14.74
C ILE A 99 4.20 2.40 14.96
N PHE A 100 4.37 1.15 15.35
CA PHE A 100 5.68 0.57 15.71
C PHE A 100 6.22 -0.40 14.66
N LEU A 101 5.32 -1.12 13.96
CA LEU A 101 5.65 -2.24 13.10
C LEU A 101 4.93 -2.13 11.74
N ALA A 102 4.84 -0.93 11.18
CA ALA A 102 4.10 -0.67 9.95
C ALA A 102 4.33 -1.72 8.85
N PRO A 103 5.57 -2.05 8.44
CA PRO A 103 5.80 -3.00 7.35
C PRO A 103 5.22 -4.39 7.64
N VAL A 104 5.30 -4.86 8.89
CA VAL A 104 4.79 -6.16 9.32
C VAL A 104 3.26 -6.16 9.26
N VAL A 105 2.64 -5.12 9.82
CA VAL A 105 1.17 -4.99 9.83
C VAL A 105 0.60 -4.89 8.41
N TYR A 106 1.23 -4.09 7.53
CA TYR A 106 0.82 -4.01 6.12
C TYR A 106 0.92 -5.37 5.42
N SER A 107 1.96 -6.17 5.74
CA SER A 107 2.10 -7.52 5.21
C SER A 107 0.94 -8.42 5.64
N PHE A 108 0.56 -8.37 6.92
CA PHE A 108 -0.61 -9.13 7.41
C PHE A 108 -1.91 -8.69 6.72
N VAL A 109 -2.14 -7.38 6.57
CA VAL A 109 -3.33 -6.88 5.87
C VAL A 109 -3.35 -7.34 4.41
N LEU A 110 -2.19 -7.33 3.73
CA LEU A 110 -2.09 -7.80 2.35
C LEU A 110 -2.40 -9.30 2.23
N VAL A 111 -1.91 -10.12 3.15
CA VAL A 111 -2.26 -11.55 3.19
C VAL A 111 -3.76 -11.74 3.39
N LYS A 112 -4.36 -11.02 4.35
CA LYS A 112 -5.80 -11.06 4.62
C LYS A 112 -6.64 -10.61 3.41
N LEU A 113 -6.17 -9.63 2.66
CA LEU A 113 -6.82 -9.18 1.44
C LEU A 113 -6.70 -10.22 0.31
N ASN A 114 -5.53 -10.86 0.16
CA ASN A 114 -5.35 -11.93 -0.81
C ASN A 114 -6.24 -13.15 -0.49
N GLU A 115 -6.39 -13.53 0.80
CA GLU A 115 -7.34 -14.57 1.23
C GLU A 115 -8.79 -14.21 0.84
N TYR A 116 -9.18 -12.94 1.03
CA TYR A 116 -10.50 -12.46 0.60
C TYR A 116 -10.71 -12.67 -0.90
N TRP A 117 -9.74 -12.28 -1.73
CA TRP A 117 -9.84 -12.44 -3.18
C TRP A 117 -9.93 -13.90 -3.59
N ASP A 118 -9.18 -14.81 -2.94
CA ASP A 118 -9.27 -16.24 -3.20
C ASP A 118 -10.68 -16.79 -2.97
N VAL A 119 -11.29 -16.46 -1.85
CA VAL A 119 -12.66 -16.92 -1.56
C VAL A 119 -13.67 -16.24 -2.48
N ARG A 120 -13.55 -14.92 -2.69
CA ARG A 120 -14.46 -14.13 -3.52
C ARG A 120 -14.49 -14.59 -4.97
N THR A 121 -13.37 -15.05 -5.50
CA THR A 121 -13.22 -15.53 -6.88
C THR A 121 -13.23 -17.06 -7.01
N GLN A 122 -13.56 -17.79 -5.93
CA GLN A 122 -13.57 -19.25 -5.91
C GLN A 122 -12.22 -19.87 -6.32
N GLY A 123 -11.12 -19.27 -5.88
CA GLY A 123 -9.75 -19.73 -6.18
C GLY A 123 -9.21 -19.29 -7.52
N LEU A 124 -9.95 -18.51 -8.30
CA LEU A 124 -9.50 -18.00 -9.61
C LEU A 124 -8.68 -16.72 -9.52
N ALA A 125 -8.46 -16.17 -8.31
CA ALA A 125 -7.67 -14.95 -8.15
C ALA A 125 -6.22 -15.17 -8.63
N THR A 126 -5.77 -14.29 -9.50
CA THR A 126 -4.41 -14.27 -10.04
C THR A 126 -3.65 -13.03 -9.61
N ASP A 127 -2.32 -13.04 -9.78
CA ASP A 127 -1.51 -11.87 -9.51
C ASP A 127 -1.83 -10.76 -10.53
N ALA A 128 -2.09 -9.56 -10.00
CA ALA A 128 -2.30 -8.39 -10.83
C ALA A 128 -1.02 -8.05 -11.62
N PRO A 129 -1.11 -7.73 -12.92
CA PRO A 129 0.05 -7.32 -13.70
C PRO A 129 0.63 -6.02 -13.15
N VAL A 130 1.93 -5.78 -13.40
CA VAL A 130 2.56 -4.52 -13.04
C VAL A 130 2.06 -3.43 -13.97
N THR A 131 1.29 -2.50 -13.42
CA THR A 131 0.69 -1.40 -14.18
C THR A 131 1.68 -0.27 -14.47
N THR A 132 1.38 0.57 -15.47
CA THR A 132 2.18 1.78 -15.74
C THR A 132 2.22 2.71 -14.53
N GLY A 133 1.10 2.92 -13.83
CA GLY A 133 1.05 3.73 -12.62
C GLY A 133 1.97 3.20 -11.51
N GLU A 134 2.04 1.88 -11.35
CA GLU A 134 2.95 1.24 -10.39
C GLU A 134 4.42 1.44 -10.76
N LYS A 135 4.76 1.29 -12.04
CA LYS A 135 6.12 1.56 -12.55
C LYS A 135 6.52 3.02 -12.32
N VAL A 136 5.60 3.96 -12.60
CA VAL A 136 5.83 5.40 -12.36
C VAL A 136 6.05 5.67 -10.87
N ALA A 137 5.22 5.12 -9.98
CA ALA A 137 5.39 5.30 -8.54
C ALA A 137 6.74 4.77 -8.04
N VAL A 138 7.17 3.59 -8.52
CA VAL A 138 8.49 3.02 -8.16
C VAL A 138 9.63 3.88 -8.73
N ALA A 139 9.56 4.28 -10.00
CA ALA A 139 10.59 5.10 -10.64
C ALA A 139 10.73 6.48 -9.96
N THR A 140 9.61 7.13 -9.63
CA THR A 140 9.61 8.42 -8.92
C THR A 140 10.28 8.28 -7.54
N GLY A 141 9.93 7.24 -6.80
CA GLY A 141 10.52 6.99 -5.49
C GLY A 141 12.01 6.66 -5.56
N ALA A 142 12.41 5.85 -6.53
CA ALA A 142 13.82 5.53 -6.76
C ALA A 142 14.64 6.78 -7.12
N ALA A 143 14.11 7.66 -7.98
CA ALA A 143 14.74 8.92 -8.31
C ALA A 143 14.90 9.83 -7.07
N PHE A 144 13.86 9.88 -6.22
CA PHE A 144 13.91 10.62 -4.97
C PHE A 144 14.97 10.07 -4.01
N LEU A 145 15.07 8.74 -3.89
CA LEU A 145 16.08 8.07 -3.07
C LEU A 145 17.50 8.42 -3.56
N VAL A 146 17.73 8.35 -4.87
CA VAL A 146 19.04 8.70 -5.47
C VAL A 146 19.38 10.16 -5.16
N LEU A 147 18.46 11.09 -5.36
CA LEU A 147 18.68 12.50 -5.06
C LEU A 147 19.02 12.72 -3.57
N TRP A 148 18.29 12.05 -2.68
CA TRP A 148 18.52 12.15 -1.24
C TRP A 148 19.91 11.63 -0.84
N VAL A 149 20.35 10.49 -1.39
CA VAL A 149 21.70 9.95 -1.18
C VAL A 149 22.76 10.92 -1.69
N LEU A 150 22.59 11.50 -2.86
CA LEU A 150 23.53 12.50 -3.41
C LEU A 150 23.63 13.72 -2.51
N LEU A 151 22.53 14.23 -1.98
CA LEU A 151 22.54 15.37 -1.06
C LEU A 151 23.30 15.06 0.24
N ILE A 152 23.14 13.84 0.78
CA ILE A 152 23.92 13.40 1.95
C ILE A 152 25.43 13.37 1.62
N LEU A 153 25.80 12.78 0.49
CA LEU A 153 27.20 12.68 0.09
C LEU A 153 27.84 14.08 -0.08
N VAL A 154 27.13 15.00 -0.73
CA VAL A 154 27.58 16.40 -0.86
C VAL A 154 27.73 17.04 0.52
N GLY A 155 26.78 16.86 1.42
CA GLY A 155 26.85 17.37 2.79
C GLY A 155 28.07 16.85 3.55
N ILE A 156 28.37 15.55 3.44
CA ILE A 156 29.57 14.94 4.04
C ILE A 156 30.85 15.53 3.46
N ILE A 157 30.94 15.68 2.15
CA ILE A 157 32.12 16.26 1.48
C ILE A 157 32.36 17.69 1.97
N ILE A 158 31.32 18.52 2.04
CA ILE A 158 31.41 19.89 2.56
C ILE A 158 31.89 19.90 4.00
N ALA A 159 31.31 19.04 4.87
CA ALA A 159 31.70 18.96 6.26
C ALA A 159 33.18 18.58 6.46
N ILE A 160 33.69 17.63 5.66
CA ILE A 160 35.10 17.24 5.70
C ILE A 160 36.02 18.39 5.22
N SER A 161 35.65 19.07 4.13
CA SER A 161 36.48 20.16 3.56
C SER A 161 36.56 21.36 4.51
N THR A 162 35.49 21.66 5.24
CA THR A 162 35.49 22.80 6.19
C THR A 162 36.24 22.48 7.47
N SER A 163 36.19 21.22 7.95
CA SER A 163 36.98 20.85 9.15
C SER A 163 38.49 20.75 8.92
N GLY A 164 38.96 20.51 7.69
CA GLY A 164 40.39 20.50 7.35
C GLY A 164 41.03 21.88 7.19
N SER A 165 40.26 22.98 7.09
CA SER A 165 40.75 24.33 6.89
C SER A 165 40.91 25.13 8.18
N SER A 166 40.58 24.55 9.35
CA SER A 166 40.65 25.23 10.65
C SER A 166 41.91 24.90 11.48
N ASN A 167 42.89 24.20 10.89
CA ASN A 167 44.22 23.93 11.47
C ASN A 167 45.28 24.69 10.70
#